data_7f8dd7762a473241f4aaa515f6b02725
#
_entry.id   7f8dd7762a473241f4aaa515f6b02725
#
_cell.length_a   1.000
_cell.length_b   1.000
_cell.length_c   1.000
_cell.angle_alpha   90.00
_cell.angle_beta   90.00
_cell.angle_gamma   90.00
#
_symmetry.space_group_name_H-M   'P 1'
#
loop_
_entity.id
_entity.type
_entity.pdbx_description
1 polymer ?
#
loop_
_entity_poly.entity_id
_entity_poly.type
_entity_poly.pdbx_seq_one_letter_code
_entity_poly.pdbx_strand_id
1 'polypeptide(L)'
;MFICKICDEEYDENMRYSRDSRYCKKCGEERTQYLSYRRNTLASLRSMPLEAKIIQTKFLINQAVRTFGEDHCYISYSGGKDSTVLSHITKQLYPNILHLFANTTNEYPETLKHIQWEIKENHTNIMIVYPIDSKGEMWNFKKVVEH
;
A
#
# COMPACT_ATOMS: atom_id res chain seq x y z
N MET A 1 -1.59 -16.39 35.02
CA MET A 1 -0.54 -16.34 34.02
C MET A 1 -1.13 -15.98 32.66
N PHE A 2 -0.38 -15.34 31.76
CA PHE A 2 -0.82 -14.98 30.41
C PHE A 2 0.33 -15.13 29.42
N ILE A 3 -0.02 -15.31 28.13
CA ILE A 3 0.96 -15.38 27.05
C ILE A 3 1.00 -13.99 26.36
N CYS A 4 2.20 -13.42 26.26
CA CYS A 4 2.42 -12.15 25.59
C CYS A 4 2.24 -12.31 24.07
N LYS A 5 1.42 -11.46 23.45
CA LYS A 5 1.14 -11.51 22.00
C LYS A 5 2.26 -11.02 21.08
N ILE A 6 3.39 -10.60 21.63
CA ILE A 6 4.54 -10.14 20.82
C ILE A 6 5.69 -11.14 20.92
N CYS A 7 6.06 -11.60 22.12
CA CYS A 7 7.17 -12.53 22.29
C CYS A 7 6.75 -14.00 22.51
N ASP A 8 5.44 -14.27 22.59
CA ASP A 8 4.83 -15.59 22.82
C ASP A 8 5.29 -16.31 24.10
N GLU A 9 5.91 -15.56 25.04
CA GLU A 9 6.34 -16.09 26.32
C GLU A 9 5.22 -15.98 27.37
N GLU A 10 5.23 -16.90 28.34
CA GLU A 10 4.30 -16.92 29.45
C GLU A 10 4.80 -16.10 30.64
N TYR A 11 3.93 -15.27 31.20
CA TYR A 11 4.23 -14.36 32.31
C TYR A 11 3.15 -14.40 33.40
N ASP A 12 3.54 -14.04 34.61
CA ASP A 12 2.60 -13.75 35.67
C ASP A 12 1.77 -12.49 35.38
N GLU A 13 0.54 -12.43 35.94
CA GLU A 13 -0.38 -11.30 35.72
C GLU A 13 0.20 -9.93 36.12
N ASN A 14 1.08 -9.89 37.13
CA ASN A 14 1.77 -8.67 37.56
C ASN A 14 2.80 -8.14 36.53
N MET A 15 3.17 -8.97 35.56
CA MET A 15 4.07 -8.59 34.45
C MET A 15 3.34 -8.03 33.23
N ARG A 16 2.02 -7.87 33.29
CA ARG A 16 1.26 -7.18 32.25
C ARG A 16 1.66 -5.70 32.16
N TYR A 17 1.68 -5.18 30.94
CA TYR A 17 1.93 -3.75 30.68
C TYR A 17 0.85 -2.86 31.33
N SER A 18 -0.41 -3.25 31.21
CA SER A 18 -1.54 -2.67 31.92
C SER A 18 -2.58 -3.75 32.23
N ARG A 19 -3.57 -3.44 33.08
CA ARG A 19 -4.59 -4.40 33.57
C ARG A 19 -5.24 -5.25 32.45
N ASP A 20 -5.56 -4.61 31.32
CA ASP A 20 -6.22 -5.26 30.18
C ASP A 20 -5.27 -5.54 28.99
N SER A 21 -3.97 -5.35 29.20
CA SER A 21 -2.98 -5.54 28.14
C SER A 21 -2.75 -7.02 27.86
N ARG A 22 -2.57 -7.34 26.56
CA ARG A 22 -2.12 -8.66 26.08
C ARG A 22 -0.61 -8.73 25.91
N TYR A 23 0.13 -7.77 26.47
CA TYR A 23 1.57 -7.61 26.31
C TYR A 23 2.24 -7.61 27.67
N CYS A 24 3.43 -8.21 27.79
CA CYS A 24 4.28 -8.04 28.95
C CYS A 24 4.81 -6.59 29.02
N LYS A 25 5.32 -6.17 30.18
CA LYS A 25 5.80 -4.80 30.40
C LYS A 25 6.79 -4.36 29.33
N LYS A 26 7.83 -5.16 29.07
CA LYS A 26 8.86 -4.86 28.06
C LYS A 26 8.25 -4.63 26.67
N CYS A 27 7.50 -5.61 26.17
CA CYS A 27 6.89 -5.50 24.84
C CYS A 27 5.85 -4.37 24.74
N GLY A 28 5.13 -4.09 25.84
CA GLY A 28 4.19 -2.98 25.91
C GLY A 28 4.86 -1.63 25.86
N GLU A 29 5.99 -1.45 26.54
CA GLU A 29 6.80 -0.25 26.53
C GLU A 29 7.42 -0.01 25.15
N GLU A 30 8.08 -1.01 24.57
CA GLU A 30 8.65 -0.95 23.21
C GLU A 30 7.59 -0.58 22.17
N ARG A 31 6.41 -1.22 22.24
CA ARG A 31 5.27 -0.89 21.38
C ARG A 31 4.81 0.56 21.54
N THR A 32 4.73 1.05 22.75
CA THR A 32 4.30 2.43 23.04
C THR A 32 5.31 3.44 22.51
N GLN A 33 6.60 3.20 22.69
CA GLN A 33 7.68 4.02 22.12
C GLN A 33 7.61 4.03 20.59
N TYR A 34 7.45 2.86 19.95
CA TYR A 34 7.30 2.76 18.52
C TYR A 34 6.08 3.52 17.98
N LEU A 35 4.92 3.41 18.63
CA LEU A 35 3.71 4.13 18.24
C LEU A 35 3.85 5.64 18.42
N SER A 36 4.54 6.09 19.47
CA SER A 36 4.87 7.50 19.69
C SER A 36 5.79 8.04 18.58
N TYR A 37 6.86 7.31 18.27
CA TYR A 37 7.76 7.64 17.16
C TYR A 37 7.01 7.75 15.82
N ARG A 38 6.19 6.75 15.48
CA ARG A 38 5.36 6.79 14.26
C ARG A 38 4.43 7.99 14.21
N ARG A 39 3.78 8.32 15.32
CA ARG A 39 2.87 9.48 15.41
C ARG A 39 3.61 10.78 15.15
N ASN A 40 4.76 10.98 15.78
CA ASN A 40 5.60 12.18 15.61
C ASN A 40 6.12 12.30 14.16
N THR A 41 6.61 11.20 13.59
CA THR A 41 7.05 11.14 12.19
C THR A 41 5.90 11.48 11.24
N LEU A 42 4.71 10.92 11.46
CA LEU A 42 3.54 11.20 10.64
C LEU A 42 3.10 12.67 10.75
N ALA A 43 3.13 13.25 11.96
CA ALA A 43 2.82 14.66 12.16
C ALA A 43 3.81 15.57 11.41
N SER A 44 5.10 15.27 11.48
CA SER A 44 6.14 15.96 10.73
C SER A 44 5.93 15.87 9.21
N LEU A 45 5.67 14.67 8.69
CA LEU A 45 5.39 14.48 7.26
C LEU A 45 4.13 15.23 6.80
N ARG A 46 3.08 15.27 7.64
CA ARG A 46 1.84 16.01 7.32
C ARG A 46 2.07 17.51 7.27
N SER A 47 2.92 18.07 8.13
CA SER A 47 3.22 19.51 8.18
C SER A 47 4.17 19.99 7.08
N MET A 48 4.82 19.09 6.33
CA MET A 48 5.71 19.46 5.24
C MET A 48 4.96 20.20 4.13
N PRO A 49 5.54 21.25 3.52
CA PRO A 49 5.03 21.87 2.30
C PRO A 49 4.84 20.87 1.16
N LEU A 50 3.92 21.16 0.25
CA LEU A 50 3.61 20.26 -0.87
C LEU A 50 4.85 20.00 -1.74
N GLU A 51 5.62 21.03 -2.02
CA GLU A 51 6.85 20.95 -2.82
C GLU A 51 7.86 19.98 -2.20
N ALA A 52 8.04 20.05 -0.88
CA ALA A 52 8.95 19.16 -0.16
C ALA A 52 8.46 17.71 -0.21
N LYS A 53 7.14 17.46 -0.12
CA LYS A 53 6.55 16.14 -0.29
C LYS A 53 6.79 15.58 -1.70
N ILE A 54 6.62 16.40 -2.73
CA ILE A 54 6.88 16.01 -4.12
C ILE A 54 8.36 15.65 -4.31
N ILE A 55 9.28 16.48 -3.82
CA ILE A 55 10.73 16.21 -3.89
C ILE A 55 11.07 14.90 -3.19
N GLN A 56 10.56 14.68 -1.98
CA GLN A 56 10.78 13.44 -1.23
C GLN A 56 10.20 12.22 -2.00
N THR A 57 9.02 12.34 -2.56
CA THR A 57 8.40 11.27 -3.37
C THR A 57 9.26 10.95 -4.58
N LYS A 58 9.72 11.96 -5.31
CA LYS A 58 10.63 11.77 -6.47
C LYS A 58 11.94 11.10 -6.05
N PHE A 59 12.50 11.48 -4.90
CA PHE A 59 13.71 10.84 -4.38
C PHE A 59 13.49 9.34 -4.11
N LEU A 60 12.40 8.97 -3.45
CA LEU A 60 12.07 7.57 -3.15
C LEU A 60 11.82 6.75 -4.42
N ILE A 61 11.13 7.31 -5.40
CA ILE A 61 10.92 6.67 -6.72
C ILE A 61 12.26 6.41 -7.40
N ASN A 62 13.12 7.43 -7.49
CA ASN A 62 14.46 7.29 -8.09
C ASN A 62 15.31 6.25 -7.35
N GLN A 63 15.24 6.21 -6.03
CA GLN A 63 15.94 5.20 -5.23
C GLN A 63 15.45 3.79 -5.57
N ALA A 64 14.15 3.56 -5.64
CA ALA A 64 13.58 2.27 -6.00
C ALA A 64 14.01 1.84 -7.41
N VAL A 65 13.86 2.71 -8.41
CA VAL A 65 14.22 2.40 -9.79
C VAL A 65 15.72 2.16 -9.95
N ARG A 66 16.58 2.91 -9.26
CA ARG A 66 18.04 2.65 -9.26
C ARG A 66 18.41 1.32 -8.61
N THR A 67 17.66 0.89 -7.59
CA THR A 67 17.94 -0.36 -6.88
C THR A 67 17.49 -1.58 -7.67
N PHE A 68 16.33 -1.52 -8.30
CA PHE A 68 15.69 -2.69 -8.91
C PHE A 68 15.71 -2.68 -10.44
N GLY A 69 15.94 -1.53 -11.07
CA GLY A 69 15.76 -1.33 -12.52
C GLY A 69 14.33 -0.92 -12.88
N GLU A 70 14.18 -0.10 -13.93
CA GLU A 70 12.86 0.38 -14.38
C GLU A 70 11.95 -0.79 -14.79
N ASP A 71 12.48 -1.78 -15.50
CA ASP A 71 11.76 -2.94 -15.99
C ASP A 71 11.25 -3.88 -14.86
N HIS A 72 11.77 -3.72 -13.64
CA HIS A 72 11.37 -4.48 -12.46
C HIS A 72 10.49 -3.66 -11.50
N CYS A 73 10.16 -2.44 -11.87
CA CYS A 73 9.30 -1.55 -11.08
C CYS A 73 7.96 -1.35 -11.77
N TYR A 74 6.90 -1.33 -11.00
CA TYR A 74 5.57 -0.98 -11.49
C TYR A 74 4.81 -0.17 -10.46
N ILE A 75 3.81 0.58 -10.90
CA ILE A 75 2.87 1.28 -10.03
C ILE A 75 1.63 0.41 -9.86
N SER A 76 1.30 0.02 -8.62
CA SER A 76 -0.01 -0.54 -8.30
C SER A 76 -1.04 0.57 -8.45
N TYR A 77 -1.85 0.50 -9.52
CA TYR A 77 -2.75 1.56 -9.92
C TYR A 77 -4.21 1.15 -9.70
N SER A 78 -4.89 1.80 -8.76
CA SER A 78 -6.29 1.52 -8.44
C SER A 78 -7.27 2.49 -9.10
N GLY A 79 -6.80 3.52 -9.81
CA GLY A 79 -7.63 4.62 -10.32
C GLY A 79 -8.13 5.58 -9.23
N GLY A 80 -7.77 5.37 -7.96
CA GLY A 80 -8.09 6.28 -6.86
C GLY A 80 -7.12 7.45 -6.79
N LYS A 81 -7.46 8.47 -6.00
CA LYS A 81 -6.70 9.74 -5.89
C LYS A 81 -5.22 9.55 -5.60
N ASP A 82 -4.87 8.64 -4.67
CA ASP A 82 -3.50 8.47 -4.20
C ASP A 82 -2.63 7.80 -5.28
N SER A 83 -3.15 6.76 -5.94
CA SER A 83 -2.47 6.09 -7.05
C SER A 83 -2.35 7.01 -8.29
N THR A 84 -3.33 7.88 -8.53
CA THR A 84 -3.29 8.86 -9.62
C THR A 84 -2.22 9.93 -9.37
N VAL A 85 -2.11 10.45 -8.15
CA VAL A 85 -1.04 11.40 -7.79
C VAL A 85 0.33 10.74 -7.91
N LEU A 86 0.49 9.50 -7.42
CA LEU A 86 1.75 8.77 -7.56
C LEU A 86 2.11 8.54 -9.03
N SER A 87 1.15 8.11 -9.84
CA SER A 87 1.30 7.96 -11.30
C SER A 87 1.79 9.25 -11.94
N HIS A 88 1.11 10.38 -11.66
CA HIS A 88 1.48 11.68 -12.21
C HIS A 88 2.92 12.08 -11.87
N ILE A 89 3.34 11.91 -10.62
CA ILE A 89 4.71 12.23 -10.20
C ILE A 89 5.72 11.28 -10.85
N THR A 90 5.41 9.99 -10.92
CA THR A 90 6.33 8.98 -11.47
C THR A 90 6.49 9.16 -12.98
N LYS A 91 5.44 9.44 -13.73
CA LYS A 91 5.48 9.69 -15.19
C LYS A 91 6.35 10.89 -15.56
N GLN A 92 6.54 11.87 -14.66
CA GLN A 92 7.49 12.98 -14.88
C GLN A 92 8.95 12.53 -14.90
N LEU A 93 9.27 11.40 -14.26
CA LEU A 93 10.61 10.83 -14.18
C LEU A 93 10.79 9.64 -15.13
N TYR A 94 9.77 8.80 -15.20
CA TYR A 94 9.73 7.55 -15.96
C TYR A 94 8.42 7.46 -16.76
N PRO A 95 8.34 8.09 -17.94
CA PRO A 95 7.08 8.19 -18.70
C PRO A 95 6.45 6.86 -19.09
N ASN A 96 7.27 5.83 -19.28
CA ASN A 96 6.85 4.51 -19.76
C ASN A 96 6.69 3.47 -18.66
N ILE A 97 6.85 3.86 -17.38
CA ILE A 97 6.76 2.91 -16.28
C ILE A 97 5.42 2.15 -16.32
N LEU A 98 5.50 0.84 -16.06
CA LEU A 98 4.32 -0.01 -16.05
C LEU A 98 3.39 0.37 -14.89
N HIS A 99 2.11 0.47 -15.18
CA HIS A 99 1.04 0.52 -14.18
C HIS A 99 0.28 -0.79 -14.21
N LEU A 100 0.00 -1.36 -13.05
CA LEU A 100 -0.73 -2.61 -12.93
C LEU A 100 -2.08 -2.34 -12.25
N PHE A 101 -3.16 -2.52 -13.01
CA PHE A 101 -4.53 -2.42 -12.50
C PHE A 101 -5.11 -3.83 -12.34
N ALA A 102 -5.40 -4.20 -11.09
CA ALA A 102 -6.07 -5.45 -10.77
C ALA A 102 -7.59 -5.23 -10.82
N ASN A 103 -8.23 -5.68 -11.92
CA ASN A 103 -9.67 -5.62 -12.04
C ASN A 103 -10.30 -6.82 -11.31
N THR A 104 -10.84 -6.57 -10.13
CA THR A 104 -11.47 -7.59 -9.28
C THR A 104 -12.85 -8.05 -9.80
N THR A 105 -13.32 -7.47 -10.90
CA THR A 105 -14.68 -7.65 -11.47
C THR A 105 -15.81 -7.03 -10.63
N ASN A 106 -15.46 -6.36 -9.53
CA ASN A 106 -16.39 -5.64 -8.66
C ASN A 106 -16.12 -4.13 -8.61
N GLU A 107 -15.48 -3.62 -9.65
CA GLU A 107 -15.12 -2.21 -9.76
C GLU A 107 -16.32 -1.36 -10.15
N TYR A 108 -16.35 -0.13 -9.65
CA TYR A 108 -17.33 0.85 -10.12
C TYR A 108 -17.15 1.14 -11.61
N PRO A 109 -18.24 1.30 -12.38
CA PRO A 109 -18.17 1.61 -13.81
C PRO A 109 -17.34 2.87 -14.12
N GLU A 110 -17.37 3.86 -13.22
CA GLU A 110 -16.60 5.10 -13.32
C GLU A 110 -15.09 4.84 -13.21
N THR A 111 -14.67 3.91 -12.34
CA THR A 111 -13.27 3.50 -12.23
C THR A 111 -12.80 2.89 -13.54
N LEU A 112 -13.58 1.98 -14.12
CA LEU A 112 -13.23 1.34 -15.39
C LEU A 112 -13.16 2.35 -16.54
N LYS A 113 -14.08 3.32 -16.59
CA LYS A 113 -14.04 4.43 -17.56
C LYS A 113 -12.79 5.29 -17.39
N HIS A 114 -12.41 5.58 -16.14
CA HIS A 114 -11.18 6.34 -15.85
C HIS A 114 -9.93 5.57 -16.30
N ILE A 115 -9.84 4.27 -16.03
CA ILE A 115 -8.72 3.44 -16.50
C ILE A 115 -8.64 3.44 -18.04
N GLN A 116 -9.77 3.30 -18.73
CA GLN A 116 -9.82 3.35 -20.19
C GLN A 116 -9.39 4.73 -20.73
N TRP A 117 -9.79 5.80 -20.07
CA TRP A 117 -9.39 7.16 -20.41
C TRP A 117 -7.88 7.37 -20.23
N GLU A 118 -7.32 6.90 -19.10
CA GLU A 118 -5.86 6.96 -18.86
C GLU A 118 -5.06 6.24 -19.97
N ILE A 119 -5.55 5.10 -20.44
CA ILE A 119 -4.88 4.36 -21.51
C ILE A 119 -4.98 5.12 -22.85
N LYS A 120 -6.19 5.61 -23.21
CA LYS A 120 -6.45 6.18 -24.53
C LYS A 120 -5.95 7.61 -24.68
N GLU A 121 -6.27 8.46 -23.71
CA GLU A 121 -6.04 9.90 -23.81
C GLU A 121 -4.72 10.33 -23.17
N ASN A 122 -4.33 9.71 -22.06
CA ASN A 122 -3.07 10.00 -21.38
C ASN A 122 -1.91 9.07 -21.79
N HIS A 123 -2.18 8.10 -22.66
CA HIS A 123 -1.20 7.11 -23.13
C HIS A 123 -0.43 6.43 -21.98
N THR A 124 -1.10 6.25 -20.85
CA THR A 124 -0.50 5.61 -19.68
C THR A 124 -0.31 4.11 -19.96
N ASN A 125 0.89 3.60 -19.74
CA ASN A 125 1.22 2.18 -19.91
C ASN A 125 0.56 1.36 -18.78
N ILE A 126 -0.68 0.90 -18.98
CA ILE A 126 -1.46 0.16 -17.99
C ILE A 126 -1.68 -1.28 -18.46
N MET A 127 -1.24 -2.23 -17.66
CA MET A 127 -1.61 -3.63 -17.78
C MET A 127 -2.80 -3.91 -16.86
N ILE A 128 -3.88 -4.44 -17.45
CA ILE A 128 -5.07 -4.87 -16.68
C ILE A 128 -4.95 -6.36 -16.43
N VAL A 129 -4.97 -6.75 -15.16
CA VAL A 129 -4.98 -8.16 -14.74
C VAL A 129 -6.34 -8.52 -14.15
N TYR A 130 -6.78 -9.72 -14.43
CA TYR A 130 -8.03 -10.27 -13.93
C TYR A 130 -7.78 -11.50 -13.07
N PRO A 131 -8.60 -11.74 -12.04
CA PRO A 131 -8.52 -12.99 -11.30
C PRO A 131 -8.96 -14.15 -12.22
N ILE A 132 -8.10 -15.16 -12.32
CA ILE A 132 -8.37 -16.39 -13.06
C ILE A 132 -8.25 -17.59 -12.13
N ASP A 133 -9.06 -18.62 -12.33
CA ASP A 133 -8.96 -19.88 -11.59
C ASP A 133 -7.88 -20.81 -12.17
N SER A 134 -7.71 -21.97 -11.55
CA SER A 134 -6.75 -22.99 -12.00
C SER A 134 -7.04 -23.57 -13.38
N LYS A 135 -8.23 -23.33 -13.94
CA LYS A 135 -8.65 -23.75 -15.28
C LYS A 135 -8.49 -22.64 -16.32
N GLY A 136 -8.03 -21.45 -15.91
CA GLY A 136 -7.90 -20.28 -16.76
C GLY A 136 -9.22 -19.52 -16.98
N GLU A 137 -10.29 -19.84 -16.26
CA GLU A 137 -11.55 -19.12 -16.34
C GLU A 137 -11.53 -17.88 -15.45
N MET A 138 -12.16 -16.79 -15.93
CA MET A 138 -12.29 -15.57 -15.16
C MET A 138 -13.07 -15.80 -13.87
N TRP A 139 -12.46 -15.47 -12.76
CA TRP A 139 -13.10 -15.50 -11.45
C TRP A 139 -13.79 -14.16 -11.19
N ASN A 140 -15.05 -14.18 -10.80
CA ASN A 140 -15.82 -12.98 -10.48
C ASN A 140 -16.42 -13.08 -9.07
N PHE A 141 -16.88 -11.94 -8.54
CA PHE A 141 -17.43 -11.87 -7.18
C PHE A 141 -18.60 -12.83 -6.97
N LYS A 142 -19.45 -13.04 -7.98
CA LYS A 142 -20.57 -13.97 -7.90
C LYS A 142 -20.07 -15.42 -7.68
N LYS A 143 -19.07 -15.86 -8.43
CA LYS A 143 -18.43 -17.18 -8.23
C LYS A 143 -17.81 -17.34 -6.84
N VAL A 144 -17.28 -16.26 -6.24
CA VAL A 144 -16.69 -16.29 -4.89
C VAL A 144 -17.75 -16.48 -3.81
N VAL A 145 -18.94 -15.91 -3.98
CA VAL A 145 -20.04 -15.98 -3.00
C VAL A 145 -20.81 -17.29 -3.09
N GLU A 146 -20.82 -17.94 -4.25
CA GLU A 146 -21.52 -19.21 -4.49
C GLU A 146 -20.68 -20.45 -4.12
N HIS A 147 -19.41 -20.29 -3.73
CA HIS A 147 -18.50 -21.32 -3.22
C HIS A 147 -18.30 -21.21 -1.71
#